data_a1eb9c882d515ac96fbd9e633d929d22
#
_entry.id   a1eb9c882d515ac96fbd9e633d929d22
#
_cell.length_a   1.000
_cell.length_b   1.000
_cell.length_c   1.000
_cell.angle_alpha   90.00
_cell.angle_beta   90.00
_cell.angle_gamma   90.00
#
_symmetry.space_group_name_H-M   'P 1'
#
loop_
_entity.id
_entity.type
_entity.pdbx_description
1 polymer ?
#
loop_
_entity_poly.entity_id
_entity_poly.type
_entity_poly.pdbx_seq_one_letter_code
_entity_poly.pdbx_strand_id
1 'polypeptide(L)'
;MIYMIGCMNLFHYIGKNNELLYHISKDLAFFKKKTLNKIIIMGRKTFESLPGLLPNREHWVISSSGFSHPGVRVFSSVEECRAAMLEGYDYYIIGGGTIYREFLKYCDIVYLTVVEDFKVGDTLFPYSRITRDFSLVSAKEDIDEKSGFKLEFRKYIKK
;
A
#
# COMPACT_ATOMS: atom_id res chain seq x y z
N MET A 1 2.90 15.20 1.04
CA MET A 1 2.96 14.32 -0.14
C MET A 1 2.12 13.08 0.06
N ILE A 2 1.59 12.56 -1.01
CA ILE A 2 0.79 11.34 -0.98
C ILE A 2 1.57 10.22 -1.65
N TYR A 3 1.85 9.20 -0.86
CA TYR A 3 2.59 8.01 -1.28
C TYR A 3 1.66 6.82 -1.37
N MET A 4 1.99 5.91 -2.27
CA MET A 4 1.38 4.58 -2.31
C MET A 4 2.48 3.57 -2.06
N ILE A 5 2.20 2.55 -1.25
CA ILE A 5 3.17 1.49 -0.97
C ILE A 5 2.46 0.14 -1.08
N GLY A 6 3.05 -0.77 -1.84
CA GLY A 6 2.46 -2.07 -2.08
C GLY A 6 3.48 -3.10 -2.49
N CYS A 7 3.03 -4.36 -2.49
CA CYS A 7 3.83 -5.52 -2.87
C CYS A 7 3.00 -6.38 -3.82
N MET A 8 3.53 -6.64 -5.00
CA MET A 8 2.87 -7.50 -6.00
C MET A 8 3.86 -8.53 -6.54
N ASN A 9 3.34 -9.59 -7.17
CA ASN A 9 4.20 -10.52 -7.91
C ASN A 9 4.24 -10.17 -9.41
N LEU A 10 4.87 -11.04 -10.21
CA LEU A 10 5.05 -10.80 -11.65
C LEU A 10 3.73 -10.82 -12.43
N PHE A 11 2.67 -11.41 -11.88
CA PHE A 11 1.31 -11.36 -12.45
C PHE A 11 0.49 -10.20 -11.90
N HIS A 12 1.09 -9.31 -11.11
CA HIS A 12 0.48 -8.12 -10.51
C HIS A 12 -0.53 -8.42 -9.40
N TYR A 13 -0.55 -9.63 -8.87
CA TYR A 13 -1.41 -9.98 -7.74
C TYR A 13 -0.83 -9.49 -6.41
N ILE A 14 -1.71 -8.98 -5.56
CA ILE A 14 -1.36 -8.49 -4.22
C ILE A 14 -1.99 -9.30 -3.11
N GLY A 15 -3.10 -9.99 -3.37
CA GLY A 15 -3.81 -10.69 -2.31
C GLY A 15 -4.75 -11.75 -2.82
N LYS A 16 -5.26 -12.55 -1.85
CA LYS A 16 -6.27 -13.57 -2.06
C LYS A 16 -7.04 -13.76 -0.76
N ASN A 17 -8.38 -13.85 -0.85
CA ASN A 17 -9.26 -14.04 0.30
C ASN A 17 -9.03 -12.99 1.40
N ASN A 18 -8.87 -11.73 1.01
CA ASN A 18 -8.63 -10.58 1.89
C ASN A 18 -7.31 -10.65 2.68
N GLU A 19 -6.37 -11.46 2.24
CA GLU A 19 -5.04 -11.57 2.84
C GLU A 19 -3.96 -11.24 1.83
N LEU A 20 -2.80 -10.77 2.30
CA LEU A 20 -1.63 -10.58 1.46
C LEU A 20 -1.15 -11.93 0.93
N LEU A 21 -0.67 -11.96 -0.32
CA LEU A 21 -0.05 -13.17 -0.87
C LEU A 21 1.27 -13.50 -0.22
N TYR A 22 1.98 -12.50 0.27
CA TYR A 22 3.35 -12.66 0.78
C TYR A 22 3.52 -11.96 2.13
N HIS A 23 4.18 -12.63 3.06
CA HIS A 23 4.65 -12.08 4.32
C HIS A 23 6.18 -12.19 4.35
N ILE A 24 6.84 -11.38 3.53
CA ILE A 24 8.29 -11.44 3.32
C ILE A 24 8.97 -10.46 4.28
N SER A 25 9.90 -10.95 5.10
CA SER A 25 10.53 -10.16 6.17
C SER A 25 11.17 -8.87 5.66
N LYS A 26 11.88 -8.91 4.55
CA LYS A 26 12.52 -7.70 3.98
C LYS A 26 11.51 -6.68 3.51
N ASP A 27 10.40 -7.13 2.94
CA ASP A 27 9.33 -6.24 2.50
C ASP A 27 8.60 -5.62 3.69
N LEU A 28 8.32 -6.41 4.73
CA LEU A 28 7.69 -5.91 5.96
C LEU A 28 8.59 -4.89 6.67
N ALA A 29 9.91 -5.10 6.67
CA ALA A 29 10.87 -4.15 7.23
C ALA A 29 10.91 -2.85 6.41
N PHE A 30 10.86 -2.95 5.10
CA PHE A 30 10.79 -1.79 4.20
C PHE A 30 9.51 -0.98 4.44
N PHE A 31 8.38 -1.66 4.53
CA PHE A 31 7.08 -1.05 4.84
C PHE A 31 7.13 -0.29 6.17
N LYS A 32 7.64 -0.93 7.22
CA LYS A 32 7.76 -0.31 8.53
C LYS A 32 8.64 0.94 8.48
N LYS A 33 9.79 0.85 7.83
CA LYS A 33 10.73 1.96 7.69
C LYS A 33 10.09 3.17 7.01
N LYS A 34 9.32 2.94 5.93
CA LYS A 34 8.68 4.02 5.17
C LYS A 34 7.50 4.64 5.89
N THR A 35 6.72 3.84 6.60
CA THR A 35 5.45 4.30 7.21
C THR A 35 5.60 4.78 8.65
N LEU A 36 6.72 4.53 9.31
CA LEU A 36 6.91 4.89 10.72
C LEU A 36 6.76 6.40 10.92
N ASN A 37 5.97 6.79 11.92
CA ASN A 37 5.63 8.18 12.23
C ASN A 37 4.86 8.91 11.12
N LYS A 38 4.20 8.16 10.26
CA LYS A 38 3.39 8.69 9.16
C LYS A 38 1.92 8.33 9.36
N ILE A 39 1.08 8.90 8.52
CA ILE A 39 -0.34 8.56 8.46
C ILE A 39 -0.51 7.48 7.40
N ILE A 40 -1.11 6.35 7.79
CA ILE A 40 -1.40 5.26 6.86
C ILE A 40 -2.90 5.22 6.58
N ILE A 41 -3.25 5.04 5.30
CA ILE A 41 -4.63 5.07 4.81
C ILE A 41 -4.95 3.74 4.15
N MET A 42 -6.08 3.16 4.52
CA MET A 42 -6.47 1.82 4.07
C MET A 42 -7.98 1.64 4.02
N GLY A 43 -8.42 0.62 3.30
CA GLY A 43 -9.81 0.18 3.38
C GLY A 43 -10.05 -0.64 4.66
N ARG A 44 -11.34 -0.83 5.00
CA ARG A 44 -11.73 -1.57 6.21
C ARG A 44 -11.18 -3.00 6.25
N LYS A 45 -11.27 -3.73 5.14
CA LYS A 45 -10.79 -5.12 5.10
C LYS A 45 -9.30 -5.22 5.34
N THR A 46 -8.52 -4.28 4.83
CA THR A 46 -7.08 -4.21 5.09
C THR A 46 -6.83 -3.95 6.58
N PHE A 47 -7.57 -3.03 7.18
CA PHE A 47 -7.45 -2.78 8.62
C PHE A 47 -7.75 -4.02 9.45
N GLU A 48 -8.82 -4.74 9.11
CA GLU A 48 -9.21 -5.96 9.81
C GLU A 48 -8.18 -7.10 9.65
N SER A 49 -7.37 -7.07 8.60
CA SER A 49 -6.30 -8.04 8.39
C SER A 49 -5.03 -7.74 9.20
N LEU A 50 -4.91 -6.54 9.76
CA LEU A 50 -3.76 -6.18 10.59
C LEU A 50 -3.86 -6.86 11.97
N PRO A 51 -2.73 -7.16 12.62
CA PRO A 51 -2.74 -7.76 13.97
C PRO A 51 -3.28 -6.81 15.04
N GLY A 52 -3.47 -5.55 14.71
CA GLY A 52 -3.93 -4.49 15.58
C GLY A 52 -3.43 -3.16 15.05
N LEU A 53 -3.50 -2.10 15.86
CA LEU A 53 -2.91 -0.82 15.49
C LEU A 53 -1.40 -0.98 15.37
N LEU A 54 -0.85 -0.51 14.25
CA LEU A 54 0.60 -0.52 14.05
C LEU A 54 1.24 0.60 14.88
N PRO A 55 2.27 0.30 15.70
CA PRO A 55 2.87 1.30 16.57
C PRO A 55 3.44 2.51 15.83
N ASN A 56 3.27 3.70 16.42
CA ASN A 56 3.83 4.95 15.91
C ASN A 56 3.36 5.32 14.51
N ARG A 57 2.12 4.97 14.17
CA ARG A 57 1.46 5.37 12.93
C ARG A 57 0.03 5.76 13.20
N GLU A 58 -0.46 6.78 12.53
CA GLU A 58 -1.86 7.18 12.61
C GLU A 58 -2.64 6.42 11.54
N HIS A 59 -3.77 5.81 11.94
CA HIS A 59 -4.58 4.96 11.06
C HIS A 59 -5.80 5.70 10.58
N TRP A 60 -5.93 5.84 9.27
CA TRP A 60 -7.11 6.35 8.61
C TRP A 60 -7.75 5.22 7.80
N VAL A 61 -9.03 4.95 8.05
CA VAL A 61 -9.74 3.86 7.38
C VAL A 61 -10.90 4.44 6.55
N ILE A 62 -11.02 3.96 5.33
CA ILE A 62 -12.12 4.34 4.43
C ILE A 62 -13.14 3.22 4.43
N SER A 63 -14.38 3.54 4.87
CA SER A 63 -15.47 2.57 4.91
C SER A 63 -16.82 3.31 4.82
N SER A 64 -17.66 2.86 3.91
CA SER A 64 -19.04 3.39 3.76
C SER A 64 -20.05 2.68 4.65
N SER A 65 -19.66 1.67 5.45
CA SER A 65 -20.56 0.79 6.18
C SER A 65 -20.74 1.13 7.67
N GLY A 66 -20.39 2.36 8.09
CA GLY A 66 -20.54 2.76 9.49
C GLY A 66 -19.50 2.15 10.44
N PHE A 67 -18.38 1.72 9.92
CA PHE A 67 -17.26 1.17 10.69
C PHE A 67 -16.72 2.21 11.68
N SER A 68 -16.39 1.76 12.90
CA SER A 68 -15.66 2.57 13.87
C SER A 68 -14.73 1.68 14.70
N HIS A 69 -13.63 2.24 15.16
CA HIS A 69 -12.66 1.53 16.00
C HIS A 69 -11.87 2.55 16.82
N PRO A 70 -11.60 2.26 18.12
CA PRO A 70 -10.78 3.15 18.94
C PRO A 70 -9.40 3.39 18.30
N GLY A 71 -8.95 4.64 18.29
CA GLY A 71 -7.65 5.00 17.75
C GLY A 71 -7.58 5.11 16.23
N VAL A 72 -8.72 5.03 15.55
CA VAL A 72 -8.81 5.09 14.09
C VAL A 72 -9.71 6.25 13.66
N ARG A 73 -9.25 7.02 12.68
CA ARG A 73 -10.09 8.03 12.02
C ARG A 73 -10.74 7.39 10.80
N VAL A 74 -12.06 7.53 10.68
CA VAL A 74 -12.83 6.86 9.62
C VAL A 74 -13.42 7.91 8.66
N PHE A 75 -13.33 7.59 7.36
CA PHE A 75 -13.91 8.40 6.29
C PHE A 75 -14.85 7.53 5.47
N SER A 76 -15.94 8.12 4.97
CA SER A 76 -16.93 7.38 4.18
C SER A 76 -16.51 7.19 2.71
N SER A 77 -15.56 7.98 2.22
CA SER A 77 -15.11 7.92 0.82
C SER A 77 -13.66 8.38 0.68
N VAL A 78 -13.07 8.04 -0.46
CA VAL A 78 -11.73 8.52 -0.84
C VAL A 78 -11.71 10.05 -0.93
N GLU A 79 -12.75 10.63 -1.51
CA GLU A 79 -12.86 12.08 -1.67
C GLU A 79 -12.91 12.80 -0.34
N GLU A 80 -13.67 12.28 0.63
CA GLU A 80 -13.74 12.83 1.99
C GLU A 80 -12.37 12.74 2.68
N CYS A 81 -11.69 11.60 2.54
CA CYS A 81 -10.36 11.39 3.08
C CYS A 81 -9.36 12.39 2.47
N ARG A 82 -9.39 12.52 1.14
CA ARG A 82 -8.51 13.46 0.43
C ARG A 82 -8.72 14.91 0.88
N ALA A 83 -9.96 15.30 1.09
CA ALA A 83 -10.31 16.65 1.54
C ALA A 83 -9.78 16.95 2.96
N ALA A 84 -9.58 15.93 3.78
CA ALA A 84 -9.07 16.09 5.15
C ALA A 84 -7.54 16.18 5.21
N MET A 85 -6.84 15.95 4.11
CA MET A 85 -5.39 16.00 4.08
C MET A 85 -4.89 17.44 4.13
N LEU A 86 -3.79 17.64 4.87
CA LEU A 86 -3.16 18.95 5.06
C LEU A 86 -1.76 18.95 4.44
N GLU A 87 -1.32 20.13 4.00
CA GLU A 87 0.06 20.31 3.55
C GLU A 87 1.03 20.08 4.70
N GLY A 88 2.22 19.61 4.38
CA GLY A 88 3.28 19.38 5.37
C GLY A 88 3.23 18.00 6.02
N TYR A 89 2.21 17.19 5.73
CA TYR A 89 2.13 15.81 6.20
C TYR A 89 2.36 14.83 5.07
N ASP A 90 2.88 13.66 5.41
CA ASP A 90 3.05 12.56 4.48
C ASP A 90 1.99 11.48 4.75
N TYR A 91 1.30 11.08 3.68
CA TYR A 91 0.23 10.09 3.72
C TYR A 91 0.64 8.88 2.89
N TYR A 92 0.47 7.69 3.44
CA TYR A 92 0.82 6.43 2.78
C TYR A 92 -0.43 5.58 2.55
N ILE A 93 -0.77 5.37 1.30
CA ILE A 93 -1.89 4.51 0.90
C ILE A 93 -1.38 3.07 0.92
N ILE A 94 -1.96 2.22 1.78
CA ILE A 94 -1.43 0.87 2.00
C ILE A 94 -2.34 -0.26 1.51
N GLY A 95 -3.47 0.07 0.91
CA GLY A 95 -4.35 -0.93 0.27
C GLY A 95 -5.78 -0.95 0.83
N GLY A 96 -6.64 -1.84 0.41
CA GLY A 96 -6.37 -2.86 -0.59
C GLY A 96 -6.60 -2.39 -2.02
N GLY A 97 -6.92 -3.33 -2.89
CA GLY A 97 -6.99 -3.10 -4.33
C GLY A 97 -7.90 -1.95 -4.74
N THR A 98 -9.10 -1.85 -4.19
CA THR A 98 -10.04 -0.75 -4.47
C THR A 98 -9.44 0.60 -4.06
N ILE A 99 -8.84 0.66 -2.89
CA ILE A 99 -8.25 1.90 -2.36
C ILE A 99 -7.04 2.30 -3.20
N TYR A 100 -6.21 1.35 -3.62
CA TYR A 100 -5.11 1.63 -4.54
C TYR A 100 -5.62 2.25 -5.84
N ARG A 101 -6.64 1.66 -6.46
CA ARG A 101 -7.19 2.16 -7.72
C ARG A 101 -7.79 3.55 -7.58
N GLU A 102 -8.52 3.81 -6.52
CA GLU A 102 -9.20 5.09 -6.33
C GLU A 102 -8.25 6.22 -5.90
N PHE A 103 -7.18 5.91 -5.16
CA PHE A 103 -6.23 6.91 -4.70
C PHE A 103 -5.10 7.22 -5.69
N LEU A 104 -4.88 6.37 -6.69
CA LEU A 104 -3.71 6.50 -7.56
C LEU A 104 -3.62 7.86 -8.24
N LYS A 105 -4.75 8.43 -8.63
CA LYS A 105 -4.80 9.75 -9.28
C LYS A 105 -4.30 10.88 -8.37
N TYR A 106 -4.26 10.67 -7.06
CA TYR A 106 -3.80 11.67 -6.10
C TYR A 106 -2.36 11.43 -5.63
N CYS A 107 -1.77 10.31 -5.98
CA CYS A 107 -0.45 9.93 -5.48
C CYS A 107 0.67 10.64 -6.24
N ASP A 108 1.70 11.03 -5.50
CA ASP A 108 2.90 11.67 -6.04
C ASP A 108 4.02 10.65 -6.27
N ILE A 109 4.14 9.69 -5.37
CA ILE A 109 5.20 8.68 -5.36
C ILE A 109 4.59 7.32 -5.07
N VAL A 110 5.07 6.30 -5.79
CA VAL A 110 4.69 4.91 -5.54
C VAL A 110 5.93 4.11 -5.21
N TYR A 111 5.91 3.45 -4.05
CA TYR A 111 6.88 2.43 -3.67
C TYR A 111 6.26 1.07 -3.94
N LEU A 112 6.82 0.33 -4.88
CA LEU A 112 6.30 -0.96 -5.29
C LEU A 112 7.36 -2.03 -5.15
N THR A 113 7.11 -3.02 -4.30
CA THR A 113 7.93 -4.23 -4.20
C THR A 113 7.38 -5.24 -5.18
N VAL A 114 8.24 -5.77 -6.04
CA VAL A 114 7.89 -6.82 -6.99
C VAL A 114 8.55 -8.11 -6.55
N VAL A 115 7.74 -9.12 -6.28
CA VAL A 115 8.21 -10.47 -5.91
C VAL A 115 8.34 -11.30 -7.17
N GLU A 116 9.50 -11.90 -7.40
CA GLU A 116 9.72 -12.79 -8.54
C GLU A 116 9.05 -14.14 -8.28
N ASP A 117 7.75 -14.17 -8.47
CA ASP A 117 6.88 -15.32 -8.24
C ASP A 117 5.60 -15.16 -9.06
N PHE A 118 4.86 -16.26 -9.25
CA PHE A 118 3.72 -16.33 -10.15
C PHE A 118 2.44 -16.82 -9.46
N LYS A 119 2.37 -16.79 -8.15
CA LYS A 119 1.17 -17.21 -7.41
C LYS A 119 -0.05 -16.43 -7.86
N VAL A 120 -1.15 -17.13 -8.13
CA VAL A 120 -2.40 -16.52 -8.55
C VAL A 120 -3.18 -16.05 -7.32
N GLY A 121 -3.59 -14.78 -7.34
CA GLY A 121 -4.46 -14.20 -6.33
C GLY A 121 -5.82 -13.85 -6.90
N ASP A 122 -6.59 -13.07 -6.17
CA ASP A 122 -7.88 -12.54 -6.62
C ASP A 122 -7.89 -11.01 -6.69
N THR A 123 -6.83 -10.36 -6.25
CA THR A 123 -6.74 -8.89 -6.19
C THR A 123 -5.47 -8.42 -6.88
N LEU A 124 -5.63 -7.51 -7.84
CA LEU A 124 -4.54 -6.97 -8.65
C LEU A 124 -4.14 -5.58 -8.18
N PHE A 125 -2.84 -5.28 -8.29
CA PHE A 125 -2.33 -3.92 -8.21
C PHE A 125 -2.61 -3.19 -9.54
N PRO A 126 -2.91 -1.88 -9.54
CA PRO A 126 -3.21 -1.15 -10.80
C PRO A 126 -1.93 -0.83 -11.59
N TYR A 127 -1.17 -1.84 -11.96
CA TYR A 127 0.16 -1.69 -12.54
C TYR A 127 0.19 -1.01 -13.90
N SER A 128 -0.81 -1.26 -14.75
CA SER A 128 -0.88 -0.62 -16.08
C SER A 128 -0.98 0.91 -15.98
N ARG A 129 -1.68 1.40 -14.96
CA ARG A 129 -1.78 2.85 -14.70
C ARG A 129 -0.47 3.42 -14.14
N ILE A 130 0.27 2.63 -13.35
CA ILE A 130 1.59 3.03 -12.86
C ILE A 130 2.53 3.27 -14.04
N THR A 131 2.63 2.32 -14.97
CA THR A 131 3.50 2.45 -16.13
C THR A 131 3.09 3.58 -17.06
N ARG A 132 1.80 3.89 -17.13
CA ARG A 132 1.28 4.99 -17.97
C ARG A 132 1.55 6.36 -17.35
N ASP A 133 1.28 6.53 -16.06
CA ASP A 133 1.21 7.84 -15.41
C ASP A 133 2.42 8.18 -14.53
N PHE A 134 3.32 7.23 -14.31
CA PHE A 134 4.49 7.38 -13.43
C PHE A 134 5.77 7.00 -14.15
N SER A 135 6.88 7.58 -13.71
CA SER A 135 8.21 7.24 -14.22
C SER A 135 8.97 6.44 -13.16
N LEU A 136 9.58 5.32 -13.57
CA LEU A 136 10.45 4.54 -12.70
C LEU A 136 11.76 5.31 -12.51
N VAL A 137 12.09 5.65 -11.26
CA VAL A 137 13.29 6.42 -10.94
C VAL A 137 14.31 5.63 -10.15
N SER A 138 13.93 4.49 -9.59
CA SER A 138 14.84 3.64 -8.82
C SER A 138 14.32 2.21 -8.82
N ALA A 139 15.22 1.25 -8.96
CA ALA A 139 14.92 -0.17 -8.83
C ALA A 139 16.13 -0.85 -8.17
N LYS A 140 15.90 -1.54 -7.06
CA LYS A 140 16.94 -2.23 -6.31
C LYS A 140 16.55 -3.68 -6.10
N GLU A 141 17.37 -4.60 -6.58
CA GLU A 141 17.17 -6.02 -6.37
C GLU A 141 17.67 -6.45 -4.99
N ASP A 142 16.99 -7.44 -4.41
CA ASP A 142 17.39 -8.07 -3.15
C ASP A 142 16.85 -9.49 -3.11
N ILE A 143 17.36 -10.28 -2.17
CA ILE A 143 16.89 -11.65 -1.92
C ILE A 143 16.49 -11.72 -0.45
N ASP A 144 15.27 -12.19 -0.18
CA ASP A 144 14.85 -12.50 1.17
C ASP A 144 15.31 -13.90 1.53
N GLU A 145 16.30 -14.01 2.40
CA GLU A 145 16.92 -15.28 2.73
C GLU A 145 15.98 -16.27 3.40
N LYS A 146 15.05 -15.78 4.21
CA LYS A 146 14.09 -16.65 4.91
C LYS A 146 13.12 -17.34 3.94
N SER A 147 12.60 -16.61 2.97
CA SER A 147 11.63 -17.14 2.01
C SER A 147 12.28 -17.67 0.74
N GLY A 148 13.50 -17.20 0.43
CA GLY A 148 14.18 -17.50 -0.83
C GLY A 148 13.71 -16.67 -2.01
N PHE A 149 12.71 -15.79 -1.84
CA PHE A 149 12.20 -14.96 -2.92
C PHE A 149 13.17 -13.85 -3.32
N LYS A 150 13.30 -13.64 -4.62
CA LYS A 150 13.94 -12.45 -5.17
C LYS A 150 12.92 -11.33 -5.19
N LEU A 151 13.36 -10.15 -4.79
CA LEU A 151 12.56 -8.94 -4.70
C LEU A 151 13.19 -7.84 -5.51
N GLU A 152 12.36 -6.95 -6.03
CA GLU A 152 12.81 -5.69 -6.59
C GLU A 152 12.04 -4.56 -5.92
N PHE A 153 12.75 -3.65 -5.26
CA PHE A 153 12.16 -2.46 -4.65
C PHE A 153 12.20 -1.32 -5.65
N ARG A 154 11.03 -0.88 -6.08
CA ARG A 154 10.88 0.16 -7.09
C ARG A 154 10.33 1.45 -6.51
N LYS A 155 10.82 2.58 -7.01
CA LYS A 155 10.25 3.88 -6.73
C LYS A 155 9.82 4.52 -8.04
N TYR A 156 8.56 4.93 -8.08
CA TYR A 156 7.97 5.65 -9.20
C TYR A 156 7.58 7.04 -8.78
N ILE A 157 7.76 8.02 -9.66
CA ILE A 157 7.34 9.41 -9.45
C ILE A 157 6.36 9.78 -10.56
N LYS A 158 5.28 10.47 -10.19
CA LYS A 158 4.26 10.92 -11.13
C LYS A 158 4.87 11.79 -12.22
N LYS A 159 4.49 11.53 -13.47
CA LYS A 159 4.91 12.29 -14.65
C LYS A 159 4.43 13.74 -14.63
#